data_54471bde76023de6824ad0263bccb854
#
_entry.id   54471bde76023de6824ad0263bccb854
#
_cell.length_a   1.000
_cell.length_b   1.000
_cell.length_c   1.000
_cell.angle_alpha   90.00
_cell.angle_beta   90.00
_cell.angle_gamma   90.00
#
_symmetry.space_group_name_H-M   'P 1'
#
loop_
_entity.id
_entity.type
_entity.pdbx_description
1 polymer ?
#
loop_
_entity_poly.entity_id
_entity_poly.type
_entity_poly.pdbx_seq_one_letter_code
_entity_poly.pdbx_strand_id
1 'polypeptide(L)'
;MRKLSKKWKLWGLFLILMFFAAGATVHTTVTDVQAATKNGFKTENGKSYYYKNGKKVKGWLTLNGKKYYFNASTGVQVKGWAKDSKGKRYFYNANGVKGYMATGWLTDSKKNTRYFNTSTGYMTTKWATIRNKKYYFYSNNGVAAKSKFLTDSKNVTRYFTSKCYMATGWATNTKKQKRYFNPTTGAMYKGFKKIGSNTYYFYSSSGIMATGWVENTSKGYKYYFDPSTGVMATGTKTIDGKKYTF
;
A
#
# COMPACT_ATOMS: atom_id res chain seq x y z
N MET A 1 43.21 -25.07 22.06
CA MET A 1 43.94 -25.69 20.95
C MET A 1 43.69 -24.88 19.68
N ARG A 2 44.72 -24.37 19.19
CA ARG A 2 45.18 -23.65 18.00
C ARG A 2 44.18 -23.43 16.83
N LYS A 3 44.01 -22.13 16.54
CA LYS A 3 43.55 -21.54 15.28
C LYS A 3 44.56 -21.82 14.17
N LEU A 4 44.10 -22.11 12.97
CA LEU A 4 44.89 -22.02 11.74
C LEU A 4 44.17 -21.17 10.70
N SER A 5 44.72 -19.98 10.46
CA SER A 5 44.40 -19.10 9.36
C SER A 5 45.14 -19.54 8.10
N LYS A 6 44.44 -19.67 6.97
CA LYS A 6 45.10 -19.83 5.66
C LYS A 6 44.95 -18.55 4.85
N LYS A 7 46.02 -17.77 4.78
CA LYS A 7 46.23 -16.72 3.76
C LYS A 7 46.76 -17.40 2.51
N TRP A 8 46.09 -17.22 1.39
CA TRP A 8 46.61 -17.60 0.08
C TRP A 8 47.24 -16.36 -0.56
N LYS A 9 48.54 -16.35 -0.69
CA LYS A 9 49.30 -15.43 -1.53
C LYS A 9 49.45 -16.05 -2.92
N LEU A 10 48.94 -15.37 -3.95
CA LEU A 10 49.28 -15.67 -5.34
C LEU A 10 50.64 -15.05 -5.62
N TRP A 11 51.62 -15.88 -5.90
CA TRP A 11 52.89 -15.51 -6.49
C TRP A 11 52.78 -15.77 -8.00
N GLY A 12 52.89 -14.70 -8.79
CA GLY A 12 53.06 -14.81 -10.23
C GLY A 12 54.51 -15.21 -10.54
N LEU A 13 54.68 -16.32 -11.23
CA LEU A 13 55.95 -16.79 -11.72
C LEU A 13 56.27 -16.06 -13.02
N PHE A 14 57.29 -15.18 -12.97
CA PHE A 14 57.95 -14.68 -14.17
C PHE A 14 59.01 -15.70 -14.62
N LEU A 15 58.76 -16.38 -15.73
CA LEU A 15 59.78 -17.19 -16.42
C LEU A 15 60.36 -16.35 -17.57
N ILE A 16 61.57 -15.82 -17.35
CA ILE A 16 62.38 -15.21 -18.42
C ILE A 16 63.20 -16.36 -19.04
N LEU A 17 62.85 -16.76 -20.27
CA LEU A 17 63.67 -17.60 -21.13
C LEU A 17 64.35 -16.67 -22.11
N MET A 18 65.69 -16.47 -21.91
CA MET A 18 66.56 -15.93 -22.95
C MET A 18 66.91 -17.03 -23.95
N PHE A 19 66.51 -16.88 -25.19
CA PHE A 19 67.11 -17.57 -26.32
C PHE A 19 67.67 -16.54 -27.27
N PHE A 20 68.98 -16.59 -27.41
CA PHE A 20 69.72 -15.95 -28.52
C PHE A 20 69.63 -16.85 -29.73
N ALA A 21 69.11 -16.37 -30.85
CA ALA A 21 69.71 -16.47 -32.18
C ALA A 21 68.69 -16.08 -33.28
N ALA A 22 69.25 -15.34 -34.26
CA ALA A 22 68.77 -15.20 -35.66
C ALA A 22 67.45 -14.46 -35.88
N GLY A 23 67.49 -13.20 -36.25
CA GLY A 23 66.79 -12.47 -37.28
C GLY A 23 65.33 -12.80 -37.63
N ALA A 24 64.46 -12.97 -36.61
CA ALA A 24 63.00 -12.96 -36.83
C ALA A 24 62.43 -11.70 -36.18
N THR A 25 61.87 -10.78 -37.00
CA THR A 25 61.06 -9.69 -36.57
C THR A 25 59.82 -10.24 -35.89
N VAL A 26 59.80 -10.27 -34.56
CA VAL A 26 58.60 -10.59 -33.79
C VAL A 26 57.62 -9.44 -33.97
N HIS A 27 56.64 -9.62 -34.84
CA HIS A 27 55.46 -8.77 -34.86
C HIS A 27 54.67 -9.11 -33.60
N THR A 28 54.91 -8.33 -32.53
CA THR A 28 53.99 -8.33 -31.40
C THR A 28 52.67 -7.71 -31.87
N THR A 29 51.71 -8.56 -32.22
CA THR A 29 50.32 -8.13 -32.35
C THR A 29 49.89 -7.69 -30.95
N VAL A 30 49.95 -6.37 -30.71
CA VAL A 30 49.25 -5.78 -29.57
C VAL A 30 47.76 -6.05 -29.83
N THR A 31 47.26 -7.15 -29.26
CA THR A 31 45.79 -7.30 -29.16
C THR A 31 45.30 -6.18 -28.25
N ASP A 32 44.73 -5.13 -28.84
CA ASP A 32 43.98 -4.13 -28.12
C ASP A 32 42.93 -4.87 -27.28
N VAL A 33 43.19 -5.05 -26.00
CA VAL A 33 42.22 -5.51 -25.04
C VAL A 33 41.20 -4.40 -24.91
N GLN A 34 40.22 -4.40 -25.84
CA GLN A 34 39.14 -3.46 -25.83
C GLN A 34 38.41 -3.62 -24.46
N ALA A 35 38.61 -2.65 -23.58
CA ALA A 35 38.02 -2.67 -22.26
C ALA A 35 36.50 -2.90 -22.39
N ALA A 36 36.01 -3.97 -21.77
CA ALA A 36 34.58 -4.35 -21.87
C ALA A 36 33.68 -3.16 -21.56
N THR A 37 32.86 -2.78 -22.55
CA THR A 37 31.99 -1.60 -22.44
C THR A 37 31.08 -1.76 -21.24
N LYS A 38 31.06 -0.78 -20.32
CA LYS A 38 30.18 -0.81 -19.15
C LYS A 38 28.73 -0.98 -19.58
N ASN A 39 28.06 -2.02 -19.05
CA ASN A 39 26.63 -2.24 -19.24
C ASN A 39 25.96 -2.64 -17.92
N GLY A 40 24.63 -2.38 -17.81
CA GLY A 40 23.83 -2.75 -16.64
C GLY A 40 24.00 -1.81 -15.44
N PHE A 41 23.46 -2.26 -14.29
CA PHE A 41 23.56 -1.51 -13.03
C PHE A 41 24.99 -1.51 -12.50
N LYS A 42 25.47 -0.34 -12.11
CA LYS A 42 26.78 -0.12 -11.48
C LYS A 42 26.62 0.84 -10.30
N THR A 43 27.40 0.61 -9.25
CA THR A 43 27.49 1.52 -8.10
C THR A 43 28.85 2.17 -8.10
N GLU A 44 28.88 3.50 -8.08
CA GLU A 44 30.08 4.32 -8.08
C GLU A 44 29.95 5.36 -6.97
N ASN A 45 30.89 5.42 -6.03
CA ASN A 45 30.87 6.33 -4.88
C ASN A 45 29.52 6.35 -4.14
N GLY A 46 28.95 5.14 -3.86
CA GLY A 46 27.66 4.98 -3.17
C GLY A 46 26.41 5.33 -4.00
N LYS A 47 26.58 5.80 -5.25
CA LYS A 47 25.48 6.15 -6.15
C LYS A 47 25.26 5.05 -7.18
N SER A 48 24.01 4.70 -7.46
CA SER A 48 23.65 3.69 -8.46
C SER A 48 23.39 4.34 -9.81
N TYR A 49 23.87 3.70 -10.87
CA TYR A 49 23.71 4.10 -12.27
C TYR A 49 23.30 2.89 -13.10
N TYR A 50 22.75 3.14 -14.28
CA TYR A 50 22.59 2.12 -15.31
C TYR A 50 23.36 2.56 -16.56
N TYR A 51 24.18 1.67 -17.07
CA TYR A 51 24.97 1.90 -18.27
C TYR A 51 24.40 1.12 -19.44
N LYS A 52 24.37 1.75 -20.61
CA LYS A 52 24.08 1.13 -21.90
C LYS A 52 25.17 1.58 -22.87
N ASN A 53 25.91 0.62 -23.40
CA ASN A 53 27.05 0.87 -24.32
C ASN A 53 28.04 1.91 -23.77
N GLY A 54 28.44 1.76 -22.50
CA GLY A 54 29.40 2.63 -21.84
C GLY A 54 28.85 3.99 -21.37
N LYS A 55 27.63 4.37 -21.74
CA LYS A 55 27.02 5.66 -21.39
C LYS A 55 26.02 5.52 -20.26
N LYS A 56 26.00 6.49 -19.33
CA LYS A 56 25.00 6.55 -18.26
C LYS A 56 23.62 6.84 -18.84
N VAL A 57 22.64 6.00 -18.52
CA VAL A 57 21.23 6.26 -18.84
C VAL A 57 20.72 7.41 -17.98
N LYS A 58 19.96 8.32 -18.58
CA LYS A 58 19.30 9.45 -17.94
C LYS A 58 17.78 9.40 -18.22
N GLY A 59 16.96 9.90 -17.29
CA GLY A 59 15.52 9.85 -17.43
C GLY A 59 14.91 8.46 -17.19
N TRP A 60 13.84 8.15 -17.89
CA TRP A 60 13.11 6.90 -17.74
C TRP A 60 13.77 5.72 -18.43
N LEU A 61 13.76 4.57 -17.75
CA LEU A 61 14.22 3.29 -18.28
C LEU A 61 13.23 2.19 -17.89
N THR A 62 12.81 1.39 -18.86
CA THR A 62 12.01 0.18 -18.62
C THR A 62 12.88 -1.05 -18.83
N LEU A 63 12.99 -1.90 -17.80
CA LEU A 63 13.70 -3.18 -17.86
C LEU A 63 12.81 -4.27 -17.28
N ASN A 64 12.58 -5.33 -18.03
CA ASN A 64 11.77 -6.48 -17.59
C ASN A 64 10.42 -6.05 -16.98
N GLY A 65 9.71 -5.13 -17.65
CA GLY A 65 8.42 -4.59 -17.22
C GLY A 65 8.48 -3.63 -16.03
N LYS A 66 9.65 -3.36 -15.46
CA LYS A 66 9.83 -2.42 -14.34
C LYS A 66 10.35 -1.08 -14.82
N LYS A 67 9.74 0.01 -14.33
CA LYS A 67 10.16 1.38 -14.66
C LYS A 67 11.13 1.92 -13.62
N TYR A 68 12.23 2.47 -14.09
CA TYR A 68 13.26 3.13 -13.30
C TYR A 68 13.38 4.58 -13.74
N TYR A 69 13.85 5.43 -12.85
CA TYR A 69 14.16 6.81 -13.20
C TYR A 69 15.57 7.17 -12.75
N PHE A 70 16.31 7.76 -13.65
CA PHE A 70 17.66 8.28 -13.43
C PHE A 70 17.62 9.81 -13.59
N ASN A 71 18.27 10.51 -12.68
CA ASN A 71 18.33 11.96 -12.72
C ASN A 71 18.79 12.45 -14.10
N ALA A 72 18.05 13.37 -14.71
CA ALA A 72 18.27 13.80 -16.08
C ALA A 72 19.64 14.49 -16.28
N SER A 73 20.19 15.14 -15.25
CA SER A 73 21.50 15.78 -15.31
C SER A 73 22.63 14.82 -15.00
N THR A 74 22.53 14.07 -13.90
CA THR A 74 23.63 13.28 -13.32
C THR A 74 23.60 11.80 -13.69
N GLY A 75 22.48 11.25 -14.14
CA GLY A 75 22.26 9.82 -14.37
C GLY A 75 22.20 8.97 -13.08
N VAL A 76 22.14 9.61 -11.89
CA VAL A 76 22.00 8.89 -10.62
C VAL A 76 20.59 8.30 -10.53
N GLN A 77 20.50 7.02 -10.15
CA GLN A 77 19.22 6.35 -9.95
C GLN A 77 18.41 6.99 -8.82
N VAL A 78 17.14 7.32 -9.09
CA VAL A 78 16.22 7.81 -8.05
C VAL A 78 15.70 6.64 -7.25
N LYS A 79 15.75 6.74 -5.93
CA LYS A 79 15.25 5.76 -4.95
C LYS A 79 14.42 6.50 -3.90
N GLY A 80 13.43 5.81 -3.31
CA GLY A 80 12.55 6.40 -2.31
C GLY A 80 11.49 7.31 -2.93
N TRP A 81 11.11 8.36 -2.19
CA TRP A 81 10.08 9.30 -2.61
C TRP A 81 10.61 10.31 -3.64
N ALA A 82 9.81 10.54 -4.67
CA ALA A 82 10.07 11.57 -5.68
C ALA A 82 8.78 12.30 -6.06
N LYS A 83 8.94 13.51 -6.60
CA LYS A 83 7.86 14.30 -7.20
C LYS A 83 8.27 14.68 -8.63
N ASP A 84 7.29 14.75 -9.51
CA ASP A 84 7.48 15.37 -10.83
C ASP A 84 7.27 16.89 -10.77
N SER A 85 7.43 17.56 -11.91
CA SER A 85 7.23 19.02 -12.06
C SER A 85 5.78 19.46 -11.76
N LYS A 86 4.82 18.55 -11.83
CA LYS A 86 3.40 18.78 -11.49
C LYS A 86 3.07 18.46 -10.02
N GLY A 87 4.08 18.17 -9.19
CA GLY A 87 3.93 17.80 -7.78
C GLY A 87 3.35 16.40 -7.53
N LYS A 88 3.16 15.57 -8.59
CA LYS A 88 2.71 14.18 -8.43
C LYS A 88 3.79 13.36 -7.76
N ARG A 89 3.40 12.56 -6.77
CA ARG A 89 4.32 11.75 -5.97
C ARG A 89 4.45 10.34 -6.53
N TYR A 90 5.69 9.84 -6.53
CA TYR A 90 6.06 8.46 -6.83
C TYR A 90 6.83 7.87 -5.66
N PHE A 91 6.90 6.57 -5.62
CA PHE A 91 7.80 5.86 -4.75
C PHE A 91 8.63 4.87 -5.55
N TYR A 92 9.94 4.97 -5.43
CA TYR A 92 10.88 4.02 -6.02
C TYR A 92 11.41 3.12 -4.91
N ASN A 93 11.27 1.80 -5.07
CA ASN A 93 11.68 0.85 -4.05
C ASN A 93 13.15 1.06 -3.67
N ALA A 94 13.42 1.32 -2.38
CA ALA A 94 14.74 1.72 -1.91
C ALA A 94 15.68 0.54 -1.62
N ASN A 95 15.19 -0.71 -1.62
CA ASN A 95 15.98 -1.88 -1.25
C ASN A 95 16.98 -2.26 -2.35
N GLY A 96 18.26 -2.13 -2.06
CA GLY A 96 19.39 -2.50 -2.93
C GLY A 96 19.40 -1.73 -4.27
N VAL A 97 19.83 -2.39 -5.34
CA VAL A 97 19.83 -1.83 -6.72
C VAL A 97 18.43 -1.79 -7.34
N LYS A 98 17.40 -2.26 -6.64
CA LYS A 98 16.07 -2.45 -7.26
C LYS A 98 15.35 -1.16 -7.61
N GLY A 99 15.47 -0.08 -6.92
CA GLY A 99 14.95 1.28 -7.20
C GLY A 99 13.91 1.47 -8.32
N TYR A 100 13.02 0.49 -8.55
CA TYR A 100 11.96 0.62 -9.57
C TYR A 100 10.71 1.26 -8.98
N MET A 101 9.94 1.91 -9.85
CA MET A 101 8.70 2.61 -9.50
C MET A 101 7.67 1.64 -8.92
N ALA A 102 7.13 1.98 -7.75
CA ALA A 102 6.04 1.23 -7.15
C ALA A 102 4.74 1.43 -7.94
N THR A 103 3.97 0.36 -8.09
CA THR A 103 2.60 0.36 -8.64
C THR A 103 1.73 -0.56 -7.80
N GLY A 104 0.42 -0.30 -7.76
CA GLY A 104 -0.51 -1.06 -6.93
C GLY A 104 -0.36 -0.77 -5.44
N TRP A 105 -0.70 -1.74 -4.61
CA TRP A 105 -0.65 -1.61 -3.16
C TRP A 105 0.77 -1.73 -2.62
N LEU A 106 1.10 -0.83 -1.69
CA LEU A 106 2.37 -0.83 -0.96
C LEU A 106 2.10 -0.55 0.52
N THR A 107 2.63 -1.41 1.39
CA THR A 107 2.58 -1.20 2.85
C THR A 107 4.02 -1.03 3.35
N ASP A 108 4.27 0.06 4.07
CA ASP A 108 5.58 0.35 4.65
C ASP A 108 5.81 -0.39 5.99
N SER A 109 7.02 -0.27 6.55
CA SER A 109 7.39 -0.89 7.84
C SER A 109 6.53 -0.39 9.02
N LYS A 110 5.96 0.81 8.91
CA LYS A 110 5.04 1.39 9.91
C LYS A 110 3.59 0.95 9.70
N LYS A 111 3.34 -0.05 8.83
CA LYS A 111 2.01 -0.57 8.47
C LYS A 111 1.10 0.46 7.76
N ASN A 112 1.65 1.55 7.23
CA ASN A 112 0.92 2.48 6.39
C ASN A 112 0.74 1.90 4.99
N THR A 113 -0.50 1.78 4.54
CA THR A 113 -0.83 1.23 3.23
C THR A 113 -1.16 2.36 2.26
N ARG A 114 -0.56 2.34 1.07
CA ARG A 114 -0.78 3.30 -0.02
C ARG A 114 -1.08 2.56 -1.31
N TYR A 115 -1.68 3.26 -2.25
CA TYR A 115 -1.91 2.74 -3.59
C TYR A 115 -1.28 3.66 -4.62
N PHE A 116 -0.54 3.06 -5.54
CA PHE A 116 0.06 3.74 -6.67
C PHE A 116 -0.65 3.28 -7.94
N ASN A 117 -1.09 4.23 -8.77
CA ASN A 117 -1.76 3.92 -10.01
C ASN A 117 -0.92 2.96 -10.84
N THR A 118 -1.53 1.88 -11.31
CA THR A 118 -0.81 0.78 -11.99
C THR A 118 -0.21 1.17 -13.33
N SER A 119 -0.78 2.15 -14.00
CA SER A 119 -0.29 2.64 -15.31
C SER A 119 0.72 3.77 -15.16
N THR A 120 0.44 4.74 -14.28
CA THR A 120 1.25 5.96 -14.15
C THR A 120 2.25 5.94 -13.01
N GLY A 121 2.06 5.10 -11.99
CA GLY A 121 2.84 5.09 -10.75
C GLY A 121 2.55 6.27 -9.81
N TYR A 122 1.57 7.11 -10.11
CA TYR A 122 1.20 8.20 -9.22
C TYR A 122 0.60 7.69 -7.92
N MET A 123 1.02 8.28 -6.79
CA MET A 123 0.42 8.01 -5.49
C MET A 123 -1.03 8.49 -5.47
N THR A 124 -1.95 7.59 -5.13
CA THR A 124 -3.37 7.90 -5.00
C THR A 124 -3.63 8.68 -3.72
N THR A 125 -4.47 9.71 -3.82
CA THR A 125 -4.96 10.52 -2.69
C THR A 125 -6.46 10.75 -2.82
N LYS A 126 -7.12 11.09 -1.71
CA LYS A 126 -8.57 11.30 -1.64
C LYS A 126 -9.34 9.99 -1.96
N TRP A 127 -10.53 10.10 -2.54
CA TRP A 127 -11.36 8.96 -2.90
C TRP A 127 -10.85 8.23 -4.13
N ALA A 128 -10.86 6.90 -4.06
CA ALA A 128 -10.59 6.06 -5.22
C ALA A 128 -11.41 4.77 -5.17
N THR A 129 -11.79 4.29 -6.36
CA THR A 129 -12.42 2.96 -6.52
C THR A 129 -11.37 2.02 -7.12
N ILE A 130 -11.09 0.93 -6.40
CA ILE A 130 -10.11 -0.08 -6.81
C ILE A 130 -10.79 -1.45 -6.71
N ARG A 131 -10.90 -2.16 -7.82
CA ARG A 131 -11.59 -3.46 -7.88
C ARG A 131 -12.98 -3.42 -7.23
N ASN A 132 -13.82 -2.48 -7.64
CA ASN A 132 -15.19 -2.26 -7.17
C ASN A 132 -15.34 -1.95 -5.67
N LYS A 133 -14.27 -1.62 -4.96
CA LYS A 133 -14.31 -1.17 -3.57
C LYS A 133 -13.85 0.28 -3.46
N LYS A 134 -14.53 1.07 -2.63
CA LYS A 134 -14.20 2.48 -2.38
C LYS A 134 -13.19 2.58 -1.25
N TYR A 135 -12.18 3.43 -1.43
CA TYR A 135 -11.11 3.72 -0.47
C TYR A 135 -10.98 5.22 -0.29
N TYR A 136 -10.44 5.63 0.85
CA TYR A 136 -10.06 7.01 1.08
C TYR A 136 -8.59 7.06 1.49
N PHE A 137 -7.81 7.88 0.79
CA PHE A 137 -6.39 8.11 1.03
C PHE A 137 -6.19 9.54 1.50
N TYR A 138 -5.48 9.75 2.59
CA TYR A 138 -5.22 11.09 3.10
C TYR A 138 -4.43 11.92 2.09
N SER A 139 -4.87 13.17 1.85
CA SER A 139 -4.30 14.04 0.81
C SER A 139 -2.84 14.43 1.07
N ASN A 140 -2.45 14.53 2.35
CA ASN A 140 -1.10 14.94 2.74
C ASN A 140 -0.04 13.84 2.55
N ASN A 141 -0.39 12.55 2.68
CA ASN A 141 0.60 11.47 2.72
C ASN A 141 0.19 10.21 1.93
N GLY A 142 -1.01 10.18 1.34
CA GLY A 142 -1.53 9.04 0.56
C GLY A 142 -1.76 7.76 1.37
N VAL A 143 -1.76 7.81 2.70
CA VAL A 143 -2.07 6.65 3.52
C VAL A 143 -3.56 6.35 3.45
N ALA A 144 -3.95 5.09 3.26
CA ALA A 144 -5.33 4.66 3.25
C ALA A 144 -5.94 4.71 4.66
N ALA A 145 -7.17 5.20 4.77
CA ALA A 145 -7.96 5.07 5.99
C ALA A 145 -8.16 3.59 6.33
N LYS A 146 -7.90 3.20 7.58
CA LYS A 146 -7.90 1.80 8.02
C LYS A 146 -8.45 1.69 9.43
N SER A 147 -9.37 0.75 9.66
CA SER A 147 -9.94 0.42 10.99
C SER A 147 -10.47 1.66 11.73
N LYS A 148 -11.09 2.61 11.03
CA LYS A 148 -11.56 3.85 11.64
C LYS A 148 -12.79 4.45 10.97
N PHE A 149 -13.49 5.27 11.73
CA PHE A 149 -14.55 6.13 11.23
C PHE A 149 -13.98 7.45 10.72
N LEU A 150 -14.53 7.93 9.61
CA LEU A 150 -14.29 9.28 9.11
C LEU A 150 -15.64 9.98 8.91
N THR A 151 -15.75 11.20 9.41
CA THR A 151 -16.91 12.06 9.21
C THR A 151 -16.49 13.21 8.29
N ASP A 152 -17.24 13.42 7.23
CA ASP A 152 -17.01 14.50 6.27
C ASP A 152 -17.64 15.83 6.71
N SER A 153 -17.41 16.89 5.95
CA SER A 153 -17.95 18.23 6.21
C SER A 153 -19.48 18.32 6.18
N LYS A 154 -20.16 17.32 5.60
CA LYS A 154 -21.62 17.18 5.60
C LYS A 154 -22.13 16.32 6.76
N ASN A 155 -21.30 16.07 7.75
CA ASN A 155 -21.59 15.22 8.92
C ASN A 155 -21.93 13.76 8.57
N VAL A 156 -21.48 13.26 7.42
CA VAL A 156 -21.69 11.87 7.00
C VAL A 156 -20.52 11.01 7.49
N THR A 157 -20.82 10.10 8.40
CA THR A 157 -19.82 9.18 8.97
C THR A 157 -19.77 7.89 8.15
N ARG A 158 -18.54 7.46 7.81
CA ARG A 158 -18.22 6.19 7.12
C ARG A 158 -17.16 5.42 7.89
N TYR A 159 -17.18 4.12 7.77
CA TYR A 159 -16.18 3.24 8.38
C TYR A 159 -15.29 2.61 7.31
N PHE A 160 -13.99 2.61 7.57
CA PHE A 160 -13.01 1.94 6.75
C PHE A 160 -12.50 0.70 7.48
N THR A 161 -12.61 -0.45 6.84
CA THR A 161 -12.28 -1.75 7.41
C THR A 161 -10.78 -1.93 7.67
N SER A 162 -10.39 -3.02 8.31
CA SER A 162 -8.98 -3.42 8.46
C SER A 162 -8.28 -3.67 7.12
N LYS A 163 -9.05 -3.93 6.05
CA LYS A 163 -8.57 -4.04 4.66
C LYS A 163 -8.62 -2.72 3.90
N CYS A 164 -8.82 -1.58 4.61
CA CYS A 164 -8.85 -0.21 4.09
C CYS A 164 -10.03 0.17 3.19
N TYR A 165 -10.95 -0.71 2.84
CA TYR A 165 -12.11 -0.32 2.03
C TYR A 165 -13.27 0.17 2.89
N MET A 166 -14.09 1.05 2.30
CA MET A 166 -15.30 1.59 2.91
C MET A 166 -16.33 0.48 3.16
N ALA A 167 -16.81 0.37 4.38
CA ALA A 167 -17.87 -0.56 4.74
C ALA A 167 -19.22 -0.16 4.10
N THR A 168 -19.98 -1.15 3.67
CA THR A 168 -21.36 -1.03 3.18
C THR A 168 -22.19 -2.18 3.73
N GLY A 169 -23.49 -2.00 3.89
CA GLY A 169 -24.36 -3.02 4.48
C GLY A 169 -24.04 -3.26 5.96
N TRP A 170 -24.28 -4.47 6.42
CA TRP A 170 -24.00 -4.86 7.81
C TRP A 170 -22.50 -4.97 8.09
N ALA A 171 -22.08 -4.44 9.21
CA ALA A 171 -20.71 -4.60 9.72
C ALA A 171 -20.72 -4.87 11.23
N THR A 172 -19.91 -5.83 11.64
CA THR A 172 -19.75 -6.23 13.05
C THR A 172 -18.31 -5.97 13.47
N ASN A 173 -18.10 -5.34 14.62
CA ASN A 173 -16.78 -5.15 15.18
C ASN A 173 -16.34 -6.33 16.08
N THR A 174 -15.13 -6.27 16.62
CA THR A 174 -14.58 -7.31 17.52
C THR A 174 -15.35 -7.48 18.83
N LYS A 175 -16.11 -6.44 19.25
CA LYS A 175 -17.02 -6.49 20.42
C LYS A 175 -18.42 -7.03 20.08
N LYS A 176 -18.60 -7.65 18.90
CA LYS A 176 -19.88 -8.15 18.39
C LYS A 176 -20.95 -7.07 18.18
N GLN A 177 -20.60 -5.78 18.23
CA GLN A 177 -21.53 -4.68 17.98
C GLN A 177 -21.76 -4.54 16.48
N LYS A 178 -23.06 -4.55 16.07
CA LYS A 178 -23.48 -4.43 14.68
C LYS A 178 -23.77 -2.97 14.33
N ARG A 179 -23.46 -2.56 13.11
CA ARG A 179 -23.84 -1.29 12.47
C ARG A 179 -24.30 -1.57 11.06
N TYR A 180 -25.08 -0.64 10.51
CA TYR A 180 -25.49 -0.73 9.12
C TYR A 180 -25.06 0.53 8.37
N PHE A 181 -24.51 0.32 7.18
CA PHE A 181 -24.03 1.37 6.31
C PHE A 181 -24.80 1.35 5.00
N ASN A 182 -25.14 2.52 4.47
CA ASN A 182 -25.83 2.63 3.19
C ASN A 182 -25.05 1.82 2.12
N PRO A 183 -25.68 0.90 1.40
CA PRO A 183 -25.01 0.04 0.42
C PRO A 183 -24.29 0.80 -0.70
N THR A 184 -24.79 1.98 -1.08
CA THR A 184 -24.25 2.79 -2.18
C THR A 184 -23.24 3.84 -1.68
N THR A 185 -23.60 4.57 -0.62
CA THR A 185 -22.83 5.73 -0.15
C THR A 185 -21.86 5.42 0.99
N GLY A 186 -22.06 4.29 1.68
CA GLY A 186 -21.32 3.92 2.88
C GLY A 186 -21.66 4.79 4.10
N ALA A 187 -22.70 5.63 4.03
CA ALA A 187 -23.12 6.45 5.16
C ALA A 187 -23.62 5.56 6.31
N MET A 188 -23.14 5.78 7.52
CA MET A 188 -23.59 5.07 8.72
C MET A 188 -25.03 5.47 9.06
N TYR A 189 -25.92 4.50 9.21
CA TYR A 189 -27.29 4.76 9.65
C TYR A 189 -27.36 5.07 11.16
N LYS A 190 -28.28 5.96 11.50
CA LYS A 190 -28.66 6.35 12.85
C LYS A 190 -30.19 6.45 12.94
N GLY A 191 -30.77 6.20 14.11
CA GLY A 191 -32.23 6.19 14.32
C GLY A 191 -32.87 4.94 13.76
N PHE A 192 -34.20 5.01 13.55
CA PHE A 192 -34.96 3.91 12.98
C PHE A 192 -34.67 3.70 11.50
N LYS A 193 -34.55 2.43 11.10
CA LYS A 193 -34.28 2.07 9.70
C LYS A 193 -34.94 0.75 9.35
N LYS A 194 -35.79 0.77 8.30
CA LYS A 194 -36.32 -0.43 7.67
C LYS A 194 -35.27 -1.01 6.71
N ILE A 195 -34.91 -2.28 6.89
CA ILE A 195 -33.97 -3.03 6.07
C ILE A 195 -34.64 -4.35 5.69
N GLY A 196 -34.99 -4.51 4.41
CA GLY A 196 -35.90 -5.57 3.98
C GLY A 196 -37.29 -5.37 4.62
N SER A 197 -37.85 -6.42 5.20
CA SER A 197 -39.12 -6.39 5.93
C SER A 197 -38.97 -5.90 7.37
N ASN A 198 -37.78 -5.86 7.94
CA ASN A 198 -37.51 -5.65 9.35
C ASN A 198 -37.14 -4.21 9.67
N THR A 199 -37.58 -3.71 10.85
CA THR A 199 -37.20 -2.40 11.38
C THR A 199 -36.15 -2.58 12.47
N TYR A 200 -35.11 -1.73 12.44
CA TYR A 200 -34.00 -1.67 13.39
C TYR A 200 -33.86 -0.26 13.95
N TYR A 201 -33.21 -0.13 15.08
CA TYR A 201 -32.82 1.15 15.63
C TYR A 201 -31.30 1.19 15.82
N PHE A 202 -30.68 2.29 15.41
CA PHE A 202 -29.24 2.54 15.56
C PHE A 202 -29.05 3.77 16.44
N TYR A 203 -28.34 3.64 17.56
CA TYR A 203 -28.13 4.74 18.48
C TYR A 203 -27.50 5.95 17.78
N SER A 204 -28.05 7.14 17.99
CA SER A 204 -27.64 8.38 17.31
C SER A 204 -26.18 8.75 17.54
N SER A 205 -25.66 8.49 18.75
CA SER A 205 -24.26 8.77 19.12
C SER A 205 -23.26 7.82 18.48
N SER A 206 -23.57 6.51 18.44
CA SER A 206 -22.60 5.46 18.09
C SER A 206 -22.89 4.74 16.78
N GLY A 207 -24.12 4.81 16.27
CA GLY A 207 -24.60 3.99 15.16
C GLY A 207 -24.66 2.48 15.47
N ILE A 208 -24.54 2.07 16.73
CA ILE A 208 -24.65 0.68 17.13
C ILE A 208 -26.13 0.28 17.07
N MET A 209 -26.41 -0.91 16.54
CA MET A 209 -27.73 -1.51 16.52
C MET A 209 -28.23 -1.79 17.95
N ALA A 210 -29.42 -1.32 18.26
CA ALA A 210 -30.09 -1.59 19.52
C ALA A 210 -30.54 -3.05 19.62
N THR A 211 -30.50 -3.57 20.84
CA THR A 211 -31.11 -4.86 21.24
C THR A 211 -31.73 -4.68 22.63
N GLY A 212 -32.77 -5.45 22.93
CA GLY A 212 -33.50 -5.31 24.19
C GLY A 212 -34.37 -4.06 24.21
N TRP A 213 -34.69 -3.56 25.41
CA TRP A 213 -35.54 -2.40 25.61
C TRP A 213 -34.80 -1.09 25.25
N VAL A 214 -35.51 -0.23 24.53
CA VAL A 214 -35.08 1.14 24.20
C VAL A 214 -36.21 2.11 24.57
N GLU A 215 -35.93 3.06 25.43
CA GLU A 215 -36.89 4.08 25.86
C GLU A 215 -36.66 5.39 25.11
N ASN A 216 -37.72 5.96 24.59
CA ASN A 216 -37.75 7.35 24.15
C ASN A 216 -38.35 8.20 25.24
N THR A 217 -37.49 8.67 26.15
CA THR A 217 -37.93 9.42 27.35
C THR A 217 -38.67 10.70 27.02
N SER A 218 -38.38 11.35 25.88
CA SER A 218 -39.05 12.59 25.48
C SER A 218 -40.50 12.38 24.98
N LYS A 219 -40.85 11.15 24.57
CA LYS A 219 -42.17 10.80 24.06
C LYS A 219 -42.88 9.72 24.90
N GLY A 220 -42.24 9.21 25.93
CA GLY A 220 -42.81 8.15 26.80
C GLY A 220 -42.96 6.79 26.12
N TYR A 221 -42.43 6.60 24.92
CA TYR A 221 -42.52 5.32 24.22
C TYR A 221 -41.39 4.36 24.59
N LYS A 222 -41.74 3.05 24.70
CA LYS A 222 -40.77 1.95 24.85
C LYS A 222 -40.83 1.06 23.63
N TYR A 223 -39.68 0.68 23.14
CA TYR A 223 -39.51 -0.26 22.03
C TYR A 223 -38.73 -1.46 22.51
N TYR A 224 -39.00 -2.61 21.95
CA TYR A 224 -38.21 -3.81 22.20
C TYR A 224 -37.58 -4.30 20.90
N PHE A 225 -36.30 -4.58 20.93
CA PHE A 225 -35.56 -5.12 19.81
C PHE A 225 -35.04 -6.51 20.21
N ASP A 226 -35.33 -7.52 19.39
CA ASP A 226 -34.92 -8.90 19.64
C ASP A 226 -33.42 -8.98 19.97
N PRO A 227 -33.03 -9.60 21.09
CA PRO A 227 -31.62 -9.59 21.54
C PRO A 227 -30.64 -10.25 20.55
N SER A 228 -31.09 -11.21 19.74
CA SER A 228 -30.26 -11.96 18.81
C SER A 228 -30.19 -11.29 17.43
N THR A 229 -31.29 -10.76 16.96
CA THR A 229 -31.43 -10.23 15.60
C THR A 229 -31.42 -8.70 15.53
N GLY A 230 -31.84 -8.01 16.60
CA GLY A 230 -32.05 -6.57 16.65
C GLY A 230 -33.31 -6.11 15.93
N VAL A 231 -34.20 -7.03 15.52
CA VAL A 231 -35.47 -6.69 14.86
C VAL A 231 -36.45 -6.11 15.89
N MET A 232 -37.09 -4.98 15.53
CA MET A 232 -38.10 -4.34 16.36
C MET A 232 -39.31 -5.25 16.54
N ALA A 233 -39.76 -5.43 17.78
CA ALA A 233 -40.97 -6.15 18.09
C ALA A 233 -42.21 -5.41 17.57
N THR A 234 -43.19 -6.17 17.09
CA THR A 234 -44.50 -5.69 16.68
C THR A 234 -45.55 -6.70 17.13
N GLY A 235 -46.78 -6.22 17.35
CA GLY A 235 -47.88 -7.07 17.87
C GLY A 235 -47.62 -7.54 19.29
N THR A 236 -48.20 -8.66 19.68
CA THR A 236 -48.07 -9.18 21.05
C THR A 236 -46.81 -10.08 21.18
N LYS A 237 -45.99 -9.83 22.18
CA LYS A 237 -44.78 -10.60 22.51
C LYS A 237 -44.73 -10.89 24.00
N THR A 238 -44.27 -12.09 24.38
CA THR A 238 -43.96 -12.42 25.76
C THR A 238 -42.47 -12.21 25.99
N ILE A 239 -42.11 -11.36 26.93
CA ILE A 239 -40.73 -10.99 27.29
C ILE A 239 -40.60 -11.20 28.80
N ASP A 240 -39.66 -12.03 29.22
CA ASP A 240 -39.44 -12.37 30.64
C ASP A 240 -40.73 -12.77 31.37
N GLY A 241 -41.57 -13.60 30.71
CA GLY A 241 -42.82 -14.10 31.23
C GLY A 241 -44.01 -13.13 31.20
N LYS A 242 -43.81 -11.86 30.78
CA LYS A 242 -44.88 -10.84 30.68
C LYS A 242 -45.26 -10.57 29.22
N LYS A 243 -46.56 -10.43 28.98
CA LYS A 243 -47.10 -10.04 27.65
C LYS A 243 -47.03 -8.53 27.45
N TYR A 244 -46.52 -8.13 26.30
CA TYR A 244 -46.49 -6.74 25.83
C TYR A 244 -47.09 -6.63 24.43
N THR A 245 -47.78 -5.54 24.15
CA THR A 245 -48.29 -5.21 22.82
C THR A 245 -47.60 -3.94 22.31
N PHE A 246 -47.03 -4.03 21.09
CA PHE A 246 -46.25 -2.99 20.45
C PHE A 246 -46.97 -2.45 19.23
#